data_d069e27961f1003463d4e6394b27f528
#
_entry.id   d069e27961f1003463d4e6394b27f528
#
_cell.length_a   1.000
_cell.length_b   1.000
_cell.length_c   1.000
_cell.angle_alpha   90.00
_cell.angle_beta   90.00
_cell.angle_gamma   90.00
#
_symmetry.space_group_name_H-M   'P 1'
#
loop_
_entity.id
_entity.type
_entity.pdbx_description
1 polymer ?
#
loop_
_entity_poly.entity_id
_entity_poly.type
_entity_poly.pdbx_seq_one_letter_code
_entity_poly.pdbx_strand_id
1 'polypeptide(L)'
;MTSSSDPSPADADRLTDPSGASVAFGILWSLIVAGSVAIIGIVTGAVLVAAAVFSLQTAAITITPLLQIILSLALATGVGFGGVALAYLWYRGSGIRYIGFRIPSLRDIAFSFGGYVASLILLIIAVTIISTIGAETAPNTAAQAGMENPEILLLLIPASFLLIAPGEELLYRGIVQNRLCETLPVSIAIVLASLIFASIHYFSLAGAPQARLVSISVLVLPTLVFGTVYELTDNLVVPVLIHGAYNATLFSLLYVSIKFSSRLAQTPGIL
;
A
#
# COMPACT_ATOMS: atom_id res chain seq x y z
N MET A 1 -48.14 -46.32 15.25
CA MET A 1 -47.10 -46.41 14.20
C MET A 1 -47.04 -45.07 13.51
N THR A 2 -46.13 -44.23 13.97
CA THR A 2 -45.85 -42.91 13.37
C THR A 2 -44.62 -43.07 12.47
N SER A 3 -44.84 -43.01 11.15
CA SER A 3 -43.77 -43.04 10.16
C SER A 3 -43.00 -41.71 10.25
N SER A 4 -41.79 -41.75 10.76
CA SER A 4 -40.82 -40.69 10.59
C SER A 4 -40.28 -40.75 9.15
N SER A 5 -40.74 -39.86 8.29
CA SER A 5 -40.15 -39.69 6.97
C SER A 5 -38.80 -38.98 7.17
N ASP A 6 -37.70 -39.71 6.95
CA ASP A 6 -36.38 -39.08 6.83
C ASP A 6 -36.44 -38.09 5.66
N PRO A 7 -35.85 -36.88 5.83
CA PRO A 7 -35.78 -35.88 4.75
C PRO A 7 -35.01 -36.46 3.55
N SER A 8 -35.53 -36.22 2.35
CA SER A 8 -34.89 -36.62 1.11
C SER A 8 -33.50 -35.99 0.97
N PRO A 9 -32.51 -36.67 0.34
CA PRO A 9 -31.22 -36.09 0.02
C PRO A 9 -31.31 -34.75 -0.74
N ALA A 10 -32.37 -34.54 -1.51
CA ALA A 10 -32.67 -33.28 -2.19
C ALA A 10 -33.07 -32.13 -1.24
N ASP A 11 -33.58 -32.43 -0.03
CA ASP A 11 -33.91 -31.43 0.98
C ASP A 11 -32.70 -31.06 1.83
N ALA A 12 -31.73 -31.98 1.98
CA ALA A 12 -30.47 -31.71 2.65
C ALA A 12 -29.57 -30.72 1.84
N ASP A 13 -29.59 -30.87 0.49
CA ASP A 13 -28.84 -29.97 -0.41
C ASP A 13 -29.41 -28.54 -0.46
N ARG A 14 -30.71 -28.36 -0.23
CA ARG A 14 -31.34 -27.01 -0.17
C ARG A 14 -31.02 -26.25 1.10
N LEU A 15 -30.56 -26.90 2.15
CA LEU A 15 -30.21 -26.27 3.43
C LEU A 15 -28.76 -25.77 3.48
N THR A 16 -27.93 -26.11 2.49
CA THR A 16 -26.51 -25.79 2.44
C THR A 16 -26.13 -24.77 1.37
N ASP A 17 -27.05 -24.43 0.44
CA ASP A 17 -26.79 -23.41 -0.59
C ASP A 17 -27.23 -22.02 -0.08
N PRO A 18 -26.28 -21.12 0.25
CA PRO A 18 -26.65 -19.78 0.69
C PRO A 18 -27.44 -19.09 -0.43
N SER A 19 -28.60 -18.53 -0.10
CA SER A 19 -29.39 -17.80 -1.09
C SER A 19 -28.52 -16.72 -1.74
N GLY A 20 -28.69 -16.46 -3.06
CA GLY A 20 -27.93 -15.43 -3.77
C GLY A 20 -27.96 -14.07 -3.05
N ALA A 21 -29.02 -13.76 -2.30
CA ALA A 21 -29.12 -12.58 -1.46
C ALA A 21 -28.10 -12.57 -0.30
N SER A 22 -27.85 -13.71 0.35
CA SER A 22 -26.87 -13.80 1.44
C SER A 22 -25.45 -13.68 0.95
N VAL A 23 -25.14 -14.19 -0.24
CA VAL A 23 -23.83 -14.03 -0.90
C VAL A 23 -23.61 -12.56 -1.28
N ALA A 24 -24.59 -11.92 -1.92
CA ALA A 24 -24.51 -10.51 -2.29
C ALA A 24 -24.33 -9.59 -1.05
N PHE A 25 -25.03 -9.88 0.04
CA PHE A 25 -24.86 -9.16 1.31
C PHE A 25 -23.44 -9.35 1.87
N GLY A 26 -22.91 -10.57 1.85
CA GLY A 26 -21.54 -10.85 2.30
C GLY A 26 -20.49 -10.06 1.51
N ILE A 27 -20.62 -10.02 0.19
CA ILE A 27 -19.73 -9.24 -0.69
C ILE A 27 -19.82 -7.74 -0.37
N LEU A 28 -21.03 -7.19 -0.32
CA LEU A 28 -21.24 -5.77 0.00
C LEU A 28 -20.66 -5.42 1.37
N TRP A 29 -20.88 -6.27 2.37
CA TRP A 29 -20.33 -6.07 3.70
C TRP A 29 -18.79 -6.10 3.72
N SER A 30 -18.15 -7.00 2.97
CA SER A 30 -16.69 -7.04 2.84
C SER A 30 -16.14 -5.78 2.18
N LEU A 31 -16.77 -5.28 1.13
CA LEU A 31 -16.40 -4.03 0.46
C LEU A 31 -16.52 -2.83 1.40
N ILE A 32 -17.62 -2.73 2.14
CA ILE A 32 -17.84 -1.66 3.13
C ILE A 32 -16.75 -1.72 4.20
N VAL A 33 -16.50 -2.88 4.79
CA VAL A 33 -15.51 -3.02 5.86
C VAL A 33 -14.10 -2.72 5.35
N ALA A 34 -13.70 -3.29 4.21
CA ALA A 34 -12.38 -3.06 3.62
C ALA A 34 -12.16 -1.58 3.29
N GLY A 35 -13.14 -0.92 2.64
CA GLY A 35 -13.10 0.51 2.35
C GLY A 35 -13.09 1.37 3.62
N SER A 36 -13.91 1.03 4.62
CA SER A 36 -13.96 1.77 5.90
C SER A 36 -12.64 1.69 6.64
N VAL A 37 -12.01 0.51 6.73
CA VAL A 37 -10.70 0.35 7.40
C VAL A 37 -9.63 1.16 6.70
N ALA A 38 -9.58 1.17 5.36
CA ALA A 38 -8.66 1.99 4.60
C ALA A 38 -8.88 3.49 4.88
N ILE A 39 -10.13 3.97 4.85
CA ILE A 39 -10.48 5.38 5.14
C ILE A 39 -10.12 5.74 6.58
N ILE A 40 -10.45 4.90 7.56
CA ILE A 40 -10.12 5.14 8.97
C ILE A 40 -8.60 5.26 9.13
N GLY A 41 -7.81 4.41 8.48
CA GLY A 41 -6.34 4.52 8.50
C GLY A 41 -5.84 5.88 8.03
N ILE A 42 -6.34 6.34 6.88
CA ILE A 42 -5.98 7.64 6.29
C ILE A 42 -6.40 8.79 7.22
N VAL A 43 -7.66 8.79 7.65
CA VAL A 43 -8.21 9.86 8.49
C VAL A 43 -7.48 9.93 9.83
N THR A 44 -7.24 8.77 10.46
CA THR A 44 -6.48 8.71 11.72
C THR A 44 -5.09 9.30 11.54
N GLY A 45 -4.37 8.89 10.49
CA GLY A 45 -3.05 9.42 10.19
C GLY A 45 -3.06 10.93 9.94
N ALA A 46 -3.98 11.42 9.11
CA ALA A 46 -4.10 12.84 8.79
C ALA A 46 -4.42 13.69 10.04
N VAL A 47 -5.34 13.23 10.88
CA VAL A 47 -5.70 13.92 12.14
C VAL A 47 -4.51 13.95 13.10
N LEU A 48 -3.78 12.86 13.26
CA LEU A 48 -2.62 12.80 14.14
C LEU A 48 -1.49 13.74 13.66
N VAL A 49 -1.21 13.76 12.35
CA VAL A 49 -0.22 14.68 11.77
C VAL A 49 -0.66 16.12 11.95
N ALA A 50 -1.92 16.45 11.66
CA ALA A 50 -2.45 17.80 11.82
C ALA A 50 -2.41 18.25 13.28
N ALA A 51 -2.78 17.40 14.23
CA ALA A 51 -2.72 17.69 15.66
C ALA A 51 -1.29 17.91 16.13
N ALA A 52 -0.34 17.09 15.68
CA ALA A 52 1.08 17.25 16.01
C ALA A 52 1.65 18.57 15.45
N VAL A 53 1.37 18.87 14.17
CA VAL A 53 1.79 20.12 13.54
C VAL A 53 1.21 21.34 14.28
N PHE A 54 -0.10 21.31 14.57
CA PHE A 54 -0.75 22.38 15.32
C PHE A 54 -0.12 22.59 16.71
N SER A 55 0.11 21.50 17.45
CA SER A 55 0.72 21.55 18.78
C SER A 55 2.16 22.13 18.76
N LEU A 56 2.95 21.75 17.76
CA LEU A 56 4.30 22.25 17.60
C LEU A 56 4.30 23.75 17.21
N GLN A 57 3.39 24.16 16.33
CA GLN A 57 3.24 25.58 15.95
C GLN A 57 2.80 26.46 17.12
N THR A 58 1.88 25.97 17.95
CA THR A 58 1.47 26.70 19.18
C THR A 58 2.61 26.80 20.20
N ALA A 59 3.55 25.87 20.18
CA ALA A 59 4.79 25.93 20.97
C ALA A 59 5.90 26.76 20.29
N ALA A 60 5.58 27.49 19.22
CA ALA A 60 6.52 28.29 18.43
C ALA A 60 7.67 27.46 17.79
N ILE A 61 7.46 26.17 17.56
CA ILE A 61 8.42 25.30 16.87
C ILE A 61 8.21 25.41 15.37
N THR A 62 9.27 25.73 14.63
CA THR A 62 9.24 25.81 13.17
C THR A 62 9.11 24.40 12.55
N ILE A 63 8.09 24.21 11.73
CA ILE A 63 7.91 22.95 10.99
C ILE A 63 8.77 22.97 9.73
N THR A 64 9.89 22.30 9.79
CA THR A 64 10.75 22.07 8.62
C THR A 64 10.19 20.95 7.73
N PRO A 65 10.53 20.90 6.43
CA PRO A 65 10.14 19.77 5.54
C PRO A 65 10.56 18.41 6.09
N LEU A 66 11.75 18.32 6.67
CA LEU A 66 12.24 17.10 7.32
C LEU A 66 11.36 16.69 8.50
N LEU A 67 11.02 17.61 9.40
CA LEU A 67 10.16 17.33 10.54
C LEU A 67 8.76 16.89 10.08
N GLN A 68 8.21 17.53 9.07
CA GLN A 68 6.91 17.16 8.50
C GLN A 68 6.93 15.72 7.94
N ILE A 69 7.98 15.33 7.24
CA ILE A 69 8.15 13.97 6.74
C ILE A 69 8.25 12.95 7.89
N ILE A 70 9.06 13.25 8.92
CA ILE A 70 9.19 12.38 10.10
C ILE A 70 7.82 12.19 10.79
N LEU A 71 7.08 13.28 11.00
CA LEU A 71 5.73 13.22 11.57
C LEU A 71 4.78 12.39 10.71
N SER A 72 4.80 12.59 9.39
CA SER A 72 3.97 11.83 8.46
C SER A 72 4.32 10.35 8.49
N LEU A 73 5.59 9.97 8.46
CA LEU A 73 6.01 8.57 8.52
C LEU A 73 5.62 7.92 9.85
N ALA A 74 5.87 8.57 10.97
CA ALA A 74 5.57 8.01 12.28
C ALA A 74 4.06 7.95 12.55
N LEU A 75 3.34 9.04 12.27
CA LEU A 75 1.94 9.18 12.67
C LEU A 75 0.97 8.70 11.59
N ALA A 76 1.19 9.02 10.31
CA ALA A 76 0.27 8.56 9.27
C ALA A 76 0.52 7.10 8.93
N THR A 77 1.77 6.72 8.64
CA THR A 77 2.07 5.35 8.20
C THR A 77 2.19 4.40 9.40
N GLY A 78 2.96 4.76 10.43
CA GLY A 78 3.15 3.91 11.62
C GLY A 78 1.86 3.76 12.43
N VAL A 79 1.33 4.86 12.97
CA VAL A 79 0.15 4.83 13.86
C VAL A 79 -1.15 4.78 13.06
N GLY A 80 -1.30 5.57 12.01
CA GLY A 80 -2.51 5.62 11.18
C GLY A 80 -2.76 4.28 10.51
N PHE A 81 -1.86 3.80 9.69
CA PHE A 81 -2.05 2.53 8.99
C PHE A 81 -1.77 1.32 9.89
N GLY A 82 -0.57 1.26 10.48
CA GLY A 82 -0.18 0.13 11.33
C GLY A 82 -1.06 -0.01 12.57
N GLY A 83 -1.33 1.09 13.29
CA GLY A 83 -2.15 1.09 14.49
C GLY A 83 -3.61 0.72 14.21
N VAL A 84 -4.22 1.25 13.14
CA VAL A 84 -5.60 0.89 12.72
C VAL A 84 -5.69 -0.59 12.32
N ALA A 85 -4.70 -1.10 11.61
CA ALA A 85 -4.64 -2.52 11.25
C ALA A 85 -4.56 -3.42 12.51
N LEU A 86 -3.70 -3.09 13.47
CA LEU A 86 -3.58 -3.82 14.74
C LEU A 86 -4.88 -3.71 15.57
N ALA A 87 -5.51 -2.54 15.62
CA ALA A 87 -6.79 -2.34 16.30
C ALA A 87 -7.90 -3.19 15.65
N TYR A 88 -7.91 -3.31 14.32
CA TYR A 88 -8.86 -4.17 13.61
C TYR A 88 -8.64 -5.66 13.92
N LEU A 89 -7.38 -6.13 13.95
CA LEU A 89 -7.05 -7.50 14.35
C LEU A 89 -7.51 -7.79 15.78
N TRP A 90 -7.27 -6.86 16.69
CA TRP A 90 -7.73 -6.97 18.08
C TRP A 90 -9.25 -7.02 18.18
N TYR A 91 -9.95 -6.12 17.51
CA TYR A 91 -11.43 -6.08 17.47
C TYR A 91 -12.02 -7.40 16.95
N ARG A 92 -11.41 -8.00 15.93
CA ARG A 92 -11.85 -9.30 15.38
C ARG A 92 -11.46 -10.50 16.24
N GLY A 93 -10.65 -10.34 17.27
CA GLY A 93 -10.05 -11.45 17.99
C GLY A 93 -9.07 -12.26 17.12
N SER A 94 -8.58 -11.67 16.01
CA SER A 94 -7.67 -12.31 15.08
C SER A 94 -6.23 -12.04 15.50
N GLY A 95 -5.38 -13.09 15.45
CA GLY A 95 -3.96 -12.94 15.75
C GLY A 95 -3.12 -12.68 14.50
N ILE A 96 -1.79 -12.62 14.68
CA ILE A 96 -0.80 -12.45 13.61
C ILE A 96 -0.87 -13.55 12.53
N ARG A 97 -1.49 -14.69 12.84
CA ARG A 97 -1.75 -15.76 11.85
C ARG A 97 -2.70 -15.32 10.75
N TYR A 98 -3.63 -14.41 11.04
CA TYR A 98 -4.57 -13.89 10.03
C TYR A 98 -3.85 -13.13 8.90
N ILE A 99 -2.71 -12.52 9.20
CA ILE A 99 -1.89 -11.77 8.24
C ILE A 99 -0.70 -12.56 7.73
N GLY A 100 -0.54 -13.84 8.10
CA GLY A 100 0.57 -14.68 7.66
C GLY A 100 1.95 -14.17 8.08
N PHE A 101 2.07 -13.43 9.21
CA PHE A 101 3.35 -12.88 9.64
C PHE A 101 4.28 -13.98 10.18
N ARG A 102 5.35 -14.29 9.43
CA ARG A 102 6.36 -15.31 9.77
C ARG A 102 7.73 -14.98 9.19
N ILE A 103 8.77 -15.60 9.73
CA ILE A 103 10.13 -15.48 9.18
C ILE A 103 10.15 -16.05 7.75
N PRO A 104 10.67 -15.31 6.77
CA PRO A 104 10.73 -15.75 5.38
C PRO A 104 11.59 -17.01 5.18
N SER A 105 11.07 -17.97 4.46
CA SER A 105 11.81 -19.13 3.95
C SER A 105 12.64 -18.74 2.71
N LEU A 106 13.51 -19.64 2.23
CA LEU A 106 14.25 -19.44 0.98
C LEU A 106 13.30 -19.26 -0.22
N ARG A 107 12.15 -19.95 -0.21
CA ARG A 107 11.10 -19.75 -1.22
C ARG A 107 10.54 -18.33 -1.14
N ASP A 108 10.25 -17.83 0.06
CA ASP A 108 9.74 -16.47 0.26
C ASP A 108 10.76 -15.42 -0.21
N ILE A 109 12.04 -15.62 0.05
CA ILE A 109 13.12 -14.75 -0.46
C ILE A 109 13.17 -14.76 -2.01
N ALA A 110 13.01 -15.93 -2.64
CA ALA A 110 12.95 -16.03 -4.10
C ALA A 110 11.73 -15.28 -4.66
N PHE A 111 10.55 -15.41 -4.03
CA PHE A 111 9.36 -14.63 -4.40
C PHE A 111 9.54 -13.13 -4.15
N SER A 112 10.23 -12.73 -3.07
CA SER A 112 10.54 -11.32 -2.81
C SER A 112 11.40 -10.74 -3.93
N PHE A 113 12.46 -11.44 -4.33
CA PHE A 113 13.33 -11.01 -5.42
C PHE A 113 12.59 -10.98 -6.78
N GLY A 114 11.85 -12.04 -7.11
CA GLY A 114 11.07 -12.11 -8.34
C GLY A 114 9.98 -11.02 -8.41
N GLY A 115 9.26 -10.78 -7.33
CA GLY A 115 8.25 -9.71 -7.24
C GLY A 115 8.87 -8.32 -7.34
N TYR A 116 10.01 -8.08 -6.71
CA TYR A 116 10.76 -6.83 -6.86
C TYR A 116 11.15 -6.57 -8.31
N VAL A 117 11.78 -7.55 -8.98
CA VAL A 117 12.17 -7.43 -10.38
C VAL A 117 10.95 -7.21 -11.29
N ALA A 118 9.87 -7.98 -11.09
CA ALA A 118 8.62 -7.80 -11.84
C ALA A 118 8.04 -6.39 -11.68
N SER A 119 8.05 -5.84 -10.46
CA SER A 119 7.57 -4.49 -10.19
C SER A 119 8.39 -3.42 -10.91
N LEU A 120 9.72 -3.56 -10.97
CA LEU A 120 10.58 -2.65 -11.72
C LEU A 120 10.38 -2.77 -13.23
N ILE A 121 10.22 -3.97 -13.77
CA ILE A 121 9.93 -4.18 -15.20
C ILE A 121 8.60 -3.52 -15.57
N LEU A 122 7.55 -3.72 -14.78
CA LEU A 122 6.26 -3.08 -15.01
C LEU A 122 6.34 -1.56 -14.94
N LEU A 123 7.11 -1.01 -14.00
CA LEU A 123 7.38 0.43 -13.94
C LEU A 123 8.06 0.93 -15.22
N ILE A 124 9.12 0.27 -15.68
CA ILE A 124 9.86 0.67 -16.89
C ILE A 124 8.92 0.65 -18.10
N ILE A 125 8.11 -0.41 -18.25
CA ILE A 125 7.12 -0.50 -19.32
C ILE A 125 6.11 0.67 -19.24
N ALA A 126 5.55 0.92 -18.07
CA ALA A 126 4.59 1.99 -17.86
C ALA A 126 5.18 3.37 -18.17
N VAL A 127 6.38 3.67 -17.66
CA VAL A 127 7.07 4.94 -17.91
C VAL A 127 7.38 5.09 -19.41
N THR A 128 7.80 4.03 -20.10
CA THR A 128 8.04 4.06 -21.54
C THR A 128 6.76 4.38 -22.32
N ILE A 129 5.64 3.73 -21.98
CA ILE A 129 4.34 4.00 -22.62
C ILE A 129 3.94 5.45 -22.39
N ILE A 130 3.98 5.93 -21.14
CA ILE A 130 3.60 7.30 -20.78
C ILE A 130 4.46 8.32 -21.52
N SER A 131 5.77 8.12 -21.58
CA SER A 131 6.68 8.99 -22.32
C SER A 131 6.38 9.00 -23.82
N THR A 132 6.01 7.85 -24.40
CA THR A 132 5.69 7.73 -25.83
C THR A 132 4.39 8.46 -26.21
N ILE A 133 3.38 8.40 -25.32
CA ILE A 133 2.09 9.10 -25.57
C ILE A 133 2.10 10.56 -25.08
N GLY A 134 3.20 11.02 -24.47
CA GLY A 134 3.33 12.40 -23.97
C GLY A 134 2.42 12.72 -22.78
N ALA A 135 1.99 11.73 -22.00
CA ALA A 135 1.15 11.96 -20.83
C ALA A 135 1.97 12.49 -19.65
N GLU A 136 1.41 13.47 -18.94
CA GLU A 136 2.05 14.04 -17.75
C GLU A 136 1.79 13.17 -16.51
N THR A 137 2.80 13.07 -15.63
CA THR A 137 2.71 12.42 -14.32
C THR A 137 2.83 13.44 -13.20
N ALA A 138 2.18 13.18 -12.07
CA ALA A 138 2.30 13.99 -10.86
C ALA A 138 3.36 13.38 -9.93
N PRO A 139 4.35 14.15 -9.47
CA PRO A 139 5.32 13.67 -8.50
C PRO A 139 4.68 13.48 -7.12
N ASN A 140 5.20 12.55 -6.35
CA ASN A 140 4.86 12.38 -4.95
C ASN A 140 5.48 13.52 -4.11
N THR A 141 4.76 13.98 -3.10
CA THR A 141 5.21 15.09 -2.22
C THR A 141 6.54 14.79 -1.49
N ALA A 142 6.80 13.53 -1.12
CA ALA A 142 8.08 13.12 -0.55
C ALA A 142 9.23 13.23 -1.57
N ALA A 143 8.98 12.87 -2.83
CA ALA A 143 9.95 13.06 -3.90
C ALA A 143 10.22 14.55 -4.17
N GLN A 144 9.18 15.41 -4.14
CA GLN A 144 9.36 16.86 -4.26
C GLN A 144 10.22 17.45 -3.14
N ALA A 145 9.94 17.09 -1.89
CA ALA A 145 10.75 17.51 -0.76
C ALA A 145 12.22 17.04 -0.89
N GLY A 146 12.42 15.86 -1.47
CA GLY A 146 13.75 15.34 -1.81
C GLY A 146 14.43 16.12 -2.95
N MET A 147 13.71 16.67 -3.92
CA MET A 147 14.28 17.54 -4.95
C MET A 147 14.78 18.88 -4.35
N GLU A 148 14.06 19.42 -3.38
CA GLU A 148 14.48 20.63 -2.65
C GLU A 148 15.62 20.36 -1.65
N ASN A 149 15.57 19.21 -0.98
CA ASN A 149 16.59 18.77 -0.03
C ASN A 149 16.91 17.26 -0.25
N PRO A 150 17.93 16.95 -1.05
CA PRO A 150 18.25 15.55 -1.42
C PRO A 150 18.57 14.64 -0.23
N GLU A 151 19.04 15.19 0.89
CA GLU A 151 19.36 14.39 2.09
C GLU A 151 18.11 13.73 2.71
N ILE A 152 16.92 14.26 2.44
CA ILE A 152 15.65 13.63 2.83
C ILE A 152 15.48 12.27 2.18
N LEU A 153 15.95 12.11 0.93
CA LEU A 153 15.86 10.83 0.20
C LEU A 153 16.67 9.73 0.90
N LEU A 154 17.81 10.07 1.49
CA LEU A 154 18.62 9.13 2.26
C LEU A 154 17.90 8.62 3.52
N LEU A 155 17.07 9.45 4.15
CA LEU A 155 16.20 9.05 5.26
C LEU A 155 15.07 8.12 4.77
N LEU A 156 14.50 8.41 3.60
CA LEU A 156 13.38 7.62 3.05
C LEU A 156 13.79 6.20 2.64
N ILE A 157 15.06 5.96 2.33
CA ILE A 157 15.57 4.62 2.00
C ILE A 157 15.36 3.62 3.17
N PRO A 158 15.92 3.81 4.37
CA PRO A 158 15.65 2.92 5.49
C PRO A 158 14.20 3.01 5.97
N ALA A 159 13.56 4.18 5.91
CA ALA A 159 12.16 4.34 6.27
C ALA A 159 11.23 3.50 5.39
N SER A 160 11.60 3.21 4.13
CA SER A 160 10.85 2.32 3.24
C SER A 160 10.68 0.93 3.81
N PHE A 161 11.70 0.39 4.48
CA PHE A 161 11.66 -0.93 5.10
C PHE A 161 11.13 -0.95 6.52
N LEU A 162 11.32 0.13 7.28
CA LEU A 162 11.04 0.16 8.71
C LEU A 162 9.66 0.74 9.06
N LEU A 163 9.11 1.60 8.20
CA LEU A 163 7.86 2.32 8.47
C LEU A 163 6.89 2.26 7.29
N ILE A 164 7.32 2.65 6.07
CA ILE A 164 6.41 2.81 4.94
C ILE A 164 5.82 1.45 4.55
N ALA A 165 6.66 0.53 4.06
CA ALA A 165 6.17 -0.76 3.62
C ALA A 165 5.50 -1.58 4.74
N PRO A 166 6.05 -1.68 5.97
CA PRO A 166 5.36 -2.40 7.04
C PRO A 166 3.98 -1.84 7.37
N GLY A 167 3.83 -0.53 7.51
CA GLY A 167 2.54 0.10 7.84
C GLY A 167 1.51 -0.07 6.73
N GLU A 168 1.92 0.16 5.49
CA GLU A 168 1.04 0.07 4.33
C GLU A 168 0.67 -1.38 4.00
N GLU A 169 1.62 -2.30 3.96
CA GLU A 169 1.33 -3.71 3.67
C GLU A 169 0.49 -4.36 4.76
N LEU A 170 0.72 -3.99 6.04
CA LEU A 170 -0.11 -4.48 7.14
C LEU A 170 -1.57 -4.08 6.96
N LEU A 171 -1.85 -2.83 6.60
CA LEU A 171 -3.22 -2.36 6.38
C LEU A 171 -3.82 -2.94 5.10
N TYR A 172 -3.09 -2.84 3.97
CA TYR A 172 -3.69 -3.14 2.65
C TYR A 172 -3.66 -4.63 2.31
N ARG A 173 -2.58 -5.36 2.60
CA ARG A 173 -2.53 -6.82 2.35
C ARG A 173 -3.03 -7.58 3.56
N GLY A 174 -2.52 -7.22 4.74
CA GLY A 174 -2.90 -7.89 5.98
C GLY A 174 -4.38 -7.77 6.34
N ILE A 175 -5.01 -6.61 6.07
CA ILE A 175 -6.42 -6.40 6.44
C ILE A 175 -7.32 -6.27 5.22
N VAL A 176 -7.12 -5.25 4.36
CA VAL A 176 -8.04 -4.92 3.27
C VAL A 176 -8.15 -6.08 2.28
N GLN A 177 -7.04 -6.60 1.77
CA GLN A 177 -7.04 -7.73 0.82
C GLN A 177 -7.61 -8.99 1.46
N ASN A 178 -7.15 -9.40 2.65
CA ASN A 178 -7.67 -10.57 3.35
C ASN A 178 -9.17 -10.47 3.60
N ARG A 179 -9.65 -9.29 3.99
CA ARG A 179 -11.08 -9.07 4.19
C ARG A 179 -11.89 -9.25 2.91
N LEU A 180 -11.37 -8.81 1.78
CA LEU A 180 -12.00 -9.01 0.48
C LEU A 180 -11.96 -10.48 0.05
N CYS A 181 -10.86 -11.19 0.31
CA CYS A 181 -10.72 -12.62 0.01
C CYS A 181 -11.70 -13.51 0.81
N GLU A 182 -12.27 -13.03 1.92
CA GLU A 182 -13.27 -13.80 2.66
C GLU A 182 -14.57 -14.03 1.86
N THR A 183 -14.86 -13.20 0.84
CA THR A 183 -16.13 -13.26 0.10
C THR A 183 -15.98 -13.14 -1.41
N LEU A 184 -14.84 -12.72 -1.90
CA LEU A 184 -14.56 -12.53 -3.33
C LEU A 184 -13.50 -13.51 -3.82
N PRO A 185 -13.52 -13.88 -5.10
CA PRO A 185 -12.41 -14.58 -5.73
C PRO A 185 -11.10 -13.81 -5.52
N VAL A 186 -10.03 -14.53 -5.20
CA VAL A 186 -8.72 -13.96 -4.86
C VAL A 186 -8.22 -12.93 -5.88
N SER A 187 -8.36 -13.22 -7.18
CA SER A 187 -7.96 -12.29 -8.25
C SER A 187 -8.71 -10.95 -8.19
N ILE A 188 -10.00 -10.98 -7.89
CA ILE A 188 -10.83 -9.77 -7.75
C ILE A 188 -10.42 -9.01 -6.48
N ALA A 189 -10.20 -9.72 -5.38
CA ALA A 189 -9.76 -9.13 -4.12
C ALA A 189 -8.41 -8.42 -4.27
N ILE A 190 -7.44 -9.02 -4.96
CA ILE A 190 -6.13 -8.41 -5.27
C ILE A 190 -6.31 -7.12 -6.07
N VAL A 191 -7.11 -7.15 -7.14
CA VAL A 191 -7.35 -5.97 -7.98
C VAL A 191 -8.00 -4.85 -7.17
N LEU A 192 -9.06 -5.15 -6.40
CA LEU A 192 -9.75 -4.15 -5.59
C LEU A 192 -8.85 -3.56 -4.49
N ALA A 193 -8.11 -4.40 -3.77
CA ALA A 193 -7.16 -3.94 -2.75
C ALA A 193 -6.07 -3.05 -3.36
N SER A 194 -5.56 -3.40 -4.55
CA SER A 194 -4.57 -2.61 -5.28
C SER A 194 -5.13 -1.27 -5.76
N LEU A 195 -6.36 -1.24 -6.24
CA LEU A 195 -7.05 0.00 -6.63
C LEU A 195 -7.31 0.90 -5.42
N ILE A 196 -7.77 0.35 -4.29
CA ILE A 196 -7.95 1.09 -3.03
C ILE A 196 -6.60 1.68 -2.60
N PHE A 197 -5.55 0.87 -2.56
CA PHE A 197 -4.20 1.32 -2.20
C PHE A 197 -3.69 2.44 -3.11
N ALA A 198 -3.80 2.29 -4.42
CA ALA A 198 -3.33 3.30 -5.35
C ALA A 198 -4.15 4.61 -5.24
N SER A 199 -5.46 4.51 -5.04
CA SER A 199 -6.36 5.66 -4.96
C SER A 199 -6.05 6.60 -3.81
N ILE A 200 -5.60 6.10 -2.66
CA ILE A 200 -5.27 6.94 -1.51
C ILE A 200 -4.08 7.86 -1.79
N HIS A 201 -3.20 7.46 -2.71
CA HIS A 201 -2.05 8.27 -3.09
C HIS A 201 -2.44 9.54 -3.85
N TYR A 202 -3.70 9.68 -4.28
CA TYR A 202 -4.18 10.91 -4.90
C TYR A 202 -3.86 12.16 -4.08
N PHE A 203 -3.93 12.06 -2.76
CA PHE A 203 -3.69 13.16 -1.83
C PHE A 203 -2.20 13.45 -1.56
N SER A 204 -1.32 12.48 -1.83
CA SER A 204 0.14 12.64 -1.71
C SER A 204 0.82 13.01 -3.04
N LEU A 205 0.05 13.12 -4.13
CA LEU A 205 0.54 13.53 -5.44
C LEU A 205 0.30 15.04 -5.65
N ALA A 206 1.28 15.72 -6.22
CA ALA A 206 1.19 17.15 -6.53
C ALA A 206 1.05 17.36 -8.03
N GLY A 207 0.13 18.25 -8.43
CA GLY A 207 -0.10 18.57 -9.85
C GLY A 207 -1.58 18.52 -10.25
N ALA A 208 -1.83 18.60 -11.56
CA ALA A 208 -3.17 18.57 -12.13
C ALA A 208 -3.88 17.23 -11.86
N PRO A 209 -5.22 17.22 -11.74
CA PRO A 209 -5.99 15.99 -11.48
C PRO A 209 -5.68 14.86 -12.48
N GLN A 210 -5.53 15.18 -13.77
CA GLN A 210 -5.22 14.20 -14.81
C GLN A 210 -3.84 13.57 -14.61
N ALA A 211 -2.82 14.38 -14.30
CA ALA A 211 -1.47 13.89 -14.03
C ALA A 211 -1.44 12.97 -12.78
N ARG A 212 -2.23 13.29 -11.74
CA ARG A 212 -2.39 12.41 -10.56
C ARG A 212 -3.02 11.07 -10.93
N LEU A 213 -4.06 11.07 -11.78
CA LEU A 213 -4.70 9.82 -12.24
C LEU A 213 -3.73 8.96 -13.07
N VAL A 214 -2.89 9.56 -13.92
CA VAL A 214 -1.84 8.84 -14.64
C VAL A 214 -0.87 8.19 -13.64
N SER A 215 -0.37 8.94 -12.64
CA SER A 215 0.53 8.40 -11.62
C SER A 215 -0.11 7.27 -10.79
N ILE A 216 -1.40 7.39 -10.44
CA ILE A 216 -2.16 6.33 -9.76
C ILE A 216 -2.24 5.08 -10.62
N SER A 217 -2.50 5.22 -11.94
CA SER A 217 -2.58 4.08 -12.87
C SER A 217 -1.25 3.32 -12.94
N VAL A 218 -0.12 4.03 -12.91
CA VAL A 218 1.22 3.41 -12.81
C VAL A 218 1.40 2.68 -11.49
N LEU A 219 0.96 3.29 -10.38
CA LEU A 219 1.11 2.73 -9.05
C LEU A 219 0.31 1.42 -8.86
N VAL A 220 -0.82 1.25 -9.56
CA VAL A 220 -1.58 -0.01 -9.53
C VAL A 220 -0.72 -1.21 -9.91
N LEU A 221 0.19 -1.07 -10.88
CA LEU A 221 0.98 -2.20 -11.41
C LEU A 221 1.87 -2.90 -10.37
N PRO A 222 2.77 -2.19 -9.65
CA PRO A 222 3.55 -2.85 -8.60
C PRO A 222 2.68 -3.36 -7.46
N THR A 223 1.57 -2.69 -7.15
CA THR A 223 0.68 -3.12 -6.07
C THR A 223 -0.07 -4.41 -6.39
N LEU A 224 -0.39 -4.67 -7.65
CA LEU A 224 -0.89 -5.99 -8.10
C LEU A 224 0.15 -7.10 -7.86
N VAL A 225 1.43 -6.81 -8.11
CA VAL A 225 2.51 -7.77 -7.81
C VAL A 225 2.59 -8.04 -6.32
N PHE A 226 2.57 -7.00 -5.47
CA PHE A 226 2.63 -7.16 -4.01
C PHE A 226 1.48 -8.04 -3.49
N GLY A 227 0.24 -7.75 -3.93
CA GLY A 227 -0.94 -8.52 -3.56
C GLY A 227 -0.88 -9.97 -4.05
N THR A 228 -0.42 -10.19 -5.29
CA THR A 228 -0.27 -11.54 -5.86
C THR A 228 0.78 -12.36 -5.11
N VAL A 229 1.94 -11.76 -4.83
CA VAL A 229 3.01 -12.48 -4.13
C VAL A 229 2.64 -12.75 -2.66
N TYR A 230 1.88 -11.85 -2.03
CA TYR A 230 1.32 -12.09 -0.71
C TYR A 230 0.44 -13.36 -0.69
N GLU A 231 -0.48 -13.51 -1.63
CA GLU A 231 -1.33 -14.72 -1.74
C GLU A 231 -0.52 -15.99 -2.02
N LEU A 232 0.49 -15.90 -2.88
CA LEU A 232 1.33 -17.05 -3.24
C LEU A 232 2.22 -17.55 -2.08
N THR A 233 2.51 -16.67 -1.12
CA THR A 233 3.43 -16.97 -0.02
C THR A 233 2.76 -17.10 1.33
N ASP A 234 1.55 -16.56 1.50
CA ASP A 234 0.88 -16.43 2.80
C ASP A 234 1.84 -15.87 3.87
N ASN A 235 2.60 -14.83 3.49
CA ASN A 235 3.59 -14.21 4.36
C ASN A 235 3.69 -12.71 4.10
N LEU A 236 3.21 -11.91 5.05
CA LEU A 236 3.19 -10.45 4.96
C LEU A 236 4.60 -9.83 4.81
N VAL A 237 5.64 -10.51 5.33
CA VAL A 237 7.02 -10.00 5.21
C VAL A 237 7.46 -9.94 3.75
N VAL A 238 6.94 -10.79 2.88
CA VAL A 238 7.32 -10.83 1.46
C VAL A 238 6.93 -9.55 0.72
N PRO A 239 5.66 -9.10 0.70
CA PRO A 239 5.31 -7.83 0.07
C PRO A 239 5.97 -6.63 0.77
N VAL A 240 6.22 -6.67 2.09
CA VAL A 240 6.99 -5.64 2.80
C VAL A 240 8.40 -5.51 2.22
N LEU A 241 9.08 -6.64 1.98
CA LEU A 241 10.43 -6.63 1.37
C LEU A 241 10.41 -6.11 -0.07
N ILE A 242 9.43 -6.53 -0.88
CA ILE A 242 9.28 -6.07 -2.27
C ILE A 242 9.03 -4.56 -2.30
N HIS A 243 8.06 -4.09 -1.54
CA HIS A 243 7.65 -2.68 -1.48
C HIS A 243 8.78 -1.81 -0.93
N GLY A 244 9.41 -2.22 0.17
CA GLY A 244 10.56 -1.52 0.74
C GLY A 244 11.71 -1.38 -0.25
N ALA A 245 12.08 -2.48 -0.93
CA ALA A 245 13.13 -2.48 -1.96
C ALA A 245 12.75 -1.60 -3.17
N TYR A 246 11.50 -1.67 -3.62
CA TYR A 246 10.98 -0.85 -4.70
C TYR A 246 11.10 0.65 -4.38
N ASN A 247 10.57 1.10 -3.25
CA ASN A 247 10.66 2.49 -2.82
C ASN A 247 12.10 2.94 -2.60
N ALA A 248 12.92 2.13 -1.92
CA ALA A 248 14.33 2.41 -1.70
C ALA A 248 15.10 2.61 -3.01
N THR A 249 14.79 1.81 -4.03
CA THR A 249 15.37 1.95 -5.39
C THR A 249 14.97 3.29 -6.01
N LEU A 250 13.68 3.66 -5.96
CA LEU A 250 13.21 4.92 -6.53
C LEU A 250 13.86 6.14 -5.84
N PHE A 251 13.93 6.16 -4.51
CA PHE A 251 14.57 7.23 -3.76
C PHE A 251 16.08 7.29 -4.01
N SER A 252 16.75 6.14 -4.13
CA SER A 252 18.17 6.07 -4.46
C SER A 252 18.45 6.61 -5.86
N LEU A 253 17.67 6.21 -6.86
CA LEU A 253 17.82 6.69 -8.23
C LEU A 253 17.57 8.19 -8.32
N LEU A 254 16.56 8.71 -7.63
CA LEU A 254 16.28 10.15 -7.58
C LEU A 254 17.45 10.91 -6.91
N TYR A 255 17.96 10.42 -5.77
CA TYR A 255 19.11 11.02 -5.10
C TYR A 255 20.34 11.11 -6.00
N VAL A 256 20.69 9.96 -6.63
CA VAL A 256 21.85 9.89 -7.55
C VAL A 256 21.64 10.83 -8.74
N SER A 257 20.44 10.87 -9.33
CA SER A 257 20.11 11.75 -10.46
C SER A 257 20.35 13.23 -10.10
N ILE A 258 19.87 13.70 -8.93
CA ILE A 258 20.04 15.08 -8.48
C ILE A 258 21.51 15.39 -8.26
N LYS A 259 22.25 14.55 -7.53
CA LYS A 259 23.66 14.78 -7.22
C LYS A 259 24.55 14.72 -8.46
N PHE A 260 24.24 13.83 -9.42
CA PHE A 260 24.99 13.74 -10.67
C PHE A 260 24.76 14.98 -11.55
N SER A 261 23.51 15.41 -11.72
CA SER A 261 23.16 16.62 -12.49
C SER A 261 23.81 17.88 -11.88
N SER A 262 23.83 18.01 -10.57
CA SER A 262 24.48 19.14 -9.89
C SER A 262 25.99 19.18 -10.08
N ARG A 263 26.66 18.02 -10.13
CA ARG A 263 28.10 17.90 -10.41
C ARG A 263 28.44 18.30 -11.84
N LEU A 264 27.66 17.85 -12.83
CA LEU A 264 27.85 18.24 -14.23
C LEU A 264 27.71 19.76 -14.42
N ALA A 265 26.73 20.38 -13.78
CA ALA A 265 26.53 21.84 -13.84
C ALA A 265 27.67 22.64 -13.19
N GLN A 266 28.42 22.05 -12.24
CA GLN A 266 29.55 22.69 -11.56
C GLN A 266 30.90 22.46 -12.23
N THR A 267 31.00 21.64 -13.29
CA THR A 267 32.23 21.35 -14.02
C THR A 267 32.32 22.31 -15.22
N PRO A 268 33.12 23.39 -15.17
CA PRO A 268 33.27 24.29 -16.33
C PRO A 268 33.98 23.56 -17.45
N GLY A 269 33.36 23.49 -18.63
CA GLY A 269 34.05 23.08 -19.86
C GLY A 269 33.63 21.77 -20.51
N ILE A 270 32.44 21.22 -20.21
CA ILE A 270 31.87 20.03 -20.87
C ILE A 270 30.60 20.35 -21.69
N LEU A 271 30.34 21.60 -21.98
CA LEU A 271 29.32 22.06 -22.95
C LEU A 271 29.97 22.85 -24.07
#